data_41d8241449397b62e01dc99695db6702
#
_entry.id   41d8241449397b62e01dc99695db6702
#
_cell.length_a   1.000
_cell.length_b   1.000
_cell.length_c   1.000
_cell.angle_alpha   90.00
_cell.angle_beta   90.00
_cell.angle_gamma   90.00
#
_symmetry.space_group_name_H-M   'P 1'
#
loop_
_entity.id
_entity.type
_entity.pdbx_description
1 polymer ?
#
loop_
_entity_poly.entity_id
_entity_poly.type
_entity_poly.pdbx_seq_one_letter_code
_entity_poly.pdbx_strand_id
1 'polypeptide(L)'
;MKSKKLTTIMLSFCICLSILTGCGSSPKNDQTQQEATETQMAETEQDTSLEDGEYTANVKLEGGSGRASVDSEAKIKVTDGQAYATIVWSSSHYDYMLVDGQKYENENEGGNSTFTFPIAGVPCQMDVVGDTTAMSVPHEIDYTLTFSFPEDVSFGDLKQTGRLELVCADQFQVDIYGNYKLITIVDNGRFLLIPKGVPVPKDLPADVIALQQPLNHVYLVSSAVMDLVCQVDGLSHVTYTALKANDWYVQKAKEAMEDGTLVYAGKYSAPDYEQLLQGGCTFAIENTMITHNPEVKEKLEELGIHVMVERSSYEKHPLGRLEWIKLFGILFGKQQQADDYFNKQVKRVKPIMEKKSTGKKVAFFAVSSDGTITVRKPNDYVSAMIGLAGGTYSLGNYTDEEKNALSTMKMQMEDFYSAEIDADVLIYNGTIEGELTSIDELVKKNSLFADFQAVKSGQVYTTGSNFYQQSTGTCDFIEDLNQILTGEGDGTYRFLKQLQ
;
A
#
# COMPACT_ATOMS: atom_id res chain seq x y z
N MET A 1 23.77 -42.75 35.85
CA MET A 1 22.96 -43.99 36.15
C MET A 1 21.64 -43.88 35.39
N LYS A 2 21.41 -44.91 34.57
CA LYS A 2 20.10 -45.38 34.00
C LYS A 2 19.33 -44.40 33.11
N SER A 3 19.22 -44.55 31.84
CA SER A 3 18.96 -45.62 30.86
C SER A 3 17.56 -45.59 30.28
N LYS A 4 17.51 -45.35 28.94
CA LYS A 4 16.68 -45.99 27.90
C LYS A 4 15.13 -45.84 27.98
N LYS A 5 14.44 -45.43 26.90
CA LYS A 5 14.04 -46.34 25.82
C LYS A 5 13.58 -45.59 24.55
N LEU A 6 14.16 -46.05 23.49
CA LEU A 6 13.83 -45.97 22.07
C LEU A 6 12.53 -46.74 21.78
N THR A 7 11.65 -46.28 20.90
CA THR A 7 10.74 -47.15 20.15
C THR A 7 10.60 -46.64 18.71
N THR A 8 11.23 -47.40 17.83
CA THR A 8 11.15 -47.38 16.38
C THR A 8 9.94 -48.17 15.96
N ILE A 9 9.12 -47.73 15.02
CA ILE A 9 8.25 -48.58 14.20
C ILE A 9 8.53 -48.28 12.72
N MET A 10 9.10 -49.31 12.09
CA MET A 10 9.28 -49.53 10.66
C MET A 10 8.06 -50.23 10.08
N LEU A 11 7.82 -50.10 8.82
CA LEU A 11 7.25 -50.99 7.80
C LEU A 11 6.30 -50.23 6.89
N SER A 12 6.24 -50.39 5.58
CA SER A 12 6.76 -51.43 4.69
C SER A 12 6.70 -50.94 3.24
N PHE A 13 7.69 -51.31 2.53
CA PHE A 13 7.89 -51.26 1.08
C PHE A 13 6.96 -52.27 0.37
N CYS A 14 6.38 -51.92 -0.78
CA CYS A 14 6.02 -52.91 -1.82
C CYS A 14 6.29 -52.34 -3.21
N ILE A 15 7.39 -52.81 -3.75
CA ILE A 15 7.77 -52.75 -5.18
C ILE A 15 7.11 -53.96 -5.84
N CYS A 16 6.44 -53.77 -7.00
CA CYS A 16 6.23 -54.81 -7.98
C CYS A 16 6.67 -54.32 -9.36
N LEU A 17 7.82 -54.82 -9.75
CA LEU A 17 8.38 -54.79 -11.08
C LEU A 17 7.90 -56.03 -11.81
N SER A 18 7.37 -55.94 -13.03
CA SER A 18 7.26 -57.07 -13.94
C SER A 18 7.50 -56.64 -15.38
N ILE A 19 8.68 -56.99 -15.83
CA ILE A 19 9.08 -56.99 -17.26
C ILE A 19 8.69 -58.38 -17.83
N LEU A 20 8.05 -58.42 -18.99
CA LEU A 20 8.22 -59.54 -19.93
C LEU A 20 8.02 -59.12 -21.39
N THR A 21 9.05 -59.35 -22.14
CA THR A 21 9.20 -59.28 -23.59
C THR A 21 8.45 -60.40 -24.32
N GLY A 22 8.01 -60.14 -25.56
CA GLY A 22 7.60 -61.17 -26.49
C GLY A 22 7.18 -60.63 -27.84
N CYS A 23 8.02 -60.84 -28.83
CA CYS A 23 7.80 -60.60 -30.29
C CYS A 23 6.76 -61.57 -30.91
N GLY A 24 6.07 -61.11 -31.99
CA GLY A 24 5.58 -62.02 -33.01
C GLY A 24 4.39 -61.56 -33.84
N SER A 25 4.67 -60.99 -35.02
CA SER A 25 3.97 -61.09 -36.35
C SER A 25 2.44 -60.99 -36.48
N SER A 26 2.03 -60.01 -37.32
CA SER A 26 0.74 -59.82 -38.01
C SER A 26 0.34 -61.02 -38.95
N PRO A 27 -0.88 -61.09 -39.55
CA PRO A 27 -1.77 -60.00 -39.97
C PRO A 27 -3.32 -60.29 -39.97
N LYS A 28 -4.07 -59.20 -40.24
CA LYS A 28 -5.35 -59.10 -40.95
C LYS A 28 -6.69 -59.12 -40.21
N ASN A 29 -7.33 -58.02 -40.47
CA ASN A 29 -8.71 -57.72 -40.88
C ASN A 29 -9.83 -57.50 -39.83
N ASP A 30 -10.32 -56.25 -39.99
CA ASP A 30 -11.69 -55.75 -39.98
C ASP A 30 -12.55 -55.79 -38.70
N GLN A 31 -12.84 -54.66 -38.30
CA GLN A 31 -14.15 -53.98 -38.19
C GLN A 31 -14.21 -52.94 -37.09
N THR A 32 -14.46 -51.76 -37.53
CA THR A 32 -15.05 -50.56 -36.93
C THR A 32 -15.78 -50.74 -35.59
N GLN A 33 -15.27 -50.14 -34.53
CA GLN A 33 -16.07 -49.52 -33.49
C GLN A 33 -15.37 -48.25 -33.02
N GLN A 34 -16.00 -47.11 -33.34
CA GLN A 34 -15.66 -45.81 -32.77
C GLN A 34 -16.08 -45.80 -31.30
N GLU A 35 -15.14 -45.92 -30.39
CA GLU A 35 -15.29 -45.39 -29.04
C GLU A 35 -14.92 -43.93 -29.06
N ALA A 36 -15.95 -43.09 -28.91
CA ALA A 36 -15.79 -41.67 -28.64
C ALA A 36 -15.16 -41.52 -27.25
N THR A 37 -13.86 -41.13 -27.24
CA THR A 37 -13.22 -40.64 -26.04
C THR A 37 -13.75 -39.25 -25.79
N GLU A 38 -14.71 -39.10 -24.89
CA GLU A 38 -15.05 -37.82 -24.28
C GLU A 38 -13.84 -37.33 -23.52
N THR A 39 -13.11 -36.42 -24.15
CA THR A 39 -12.15 -35.59 -23.45
C THR A 39 -12.96 -34.60 -22.60
N GLN A 40 -13.14 -34.92 -21.34
CA GLN A 40 -13.54 -33.92 -20.35
C GLN A 40 -12.43 -32.83 -20.34
N MET A 41 -12.69 -31.72 -21.03
CA MET A 41 -11.99 -30.48 -20.78
C MET A 41 -12.35 -30.11 -19.33
N ALA A 42 -11.37 -30.21 -18.44
CA ALA A 42 -11.45 -29.56 -17.15
C ALA A 42 -11.60 -28.07 -17.43
N GLU A 43 -12.78 -27.52 -17.21
CA GLU A 43 -12.96 -26.08 -17.07
C GLU A 43 -12.08 -25.65 -15.91
N THR A 44 -10.97 -24.99 -16.21
CA THR A 44 -10.21 -24.24 -15.23
C THR A 44 -11.15 -23.12 -14.76
N GLU A 45 -11.65 -23.20 -13.55
CA GLU A 45 -12.39 -22.09 -12.92
C GLU A 45 -11.50 -20.85 -13.03
N GLN A 46 -11.93 -19.92 -13.85
CA GLN A 46 -11.24 -18.66 -14.03
C GLN A 46 -11.50 -17.83 -12.77
N ASP A 47 -10.44 -17.53 -12.01
CA ASP A 47 -10.57 -16.66 -10.85
C ASP A 47 -10.97 -15.25 -11.30
N THR A 48 -12.24 -14.90 -11.07
CA THR A 48 -12.88 -13.64 -11.46
C THR A 48 -12.95 -12.62 -10.33
N SER A 49 -12.32 -12.90 -9.17
CA SER A 49 -12.30 -12.00 -8.02
C SER A 49 -11.62 -10.67 -8.36
N LEU A 50 -12.18 -9.58 -7.86
CA LEU A 50 -11.64 -8.23 -7.99
C LEU A 50 -11.16 -7.74 -6.63
N GLU A 51 -10.18 -6.83 -6.63
CA GLU A 51 -9.77 -6.10 -5.42
C GLU A 51 -10.88 -5.14 -4.96
N ASP A 52 -10.88 -4.75 -3.69
CA ASP A 52 -11.84 -3.77 -3.17
C ASP A 52 -11.78 -2.45 -3.95
N GLY A 53 -12.94 -1.96 -4.35
CA GLY A 53 -13.04 -0.74 -5.16
C GLY A 53 -14.34 -0.64 -5.95
N GLU A 54 -14.40 0.38 -6.80
CA GLU A 54 -15.53 0.61 -7.71
C GLU A 54 -15.07 0.43 -9.16
N TYR A 55 -15.87 -0.30 -9.95
CA TYR A 55 -15.59 -0.63 -11.34
C TYR A 55 -16.83 -0.41 -12.19
N THR A 56 -16.63 -0.31 -13.51
CA THR A 56 -17.69 -0.33 -14.52
C THR A 56 -17.51 -1.54 -15.41
N ALA A 57 -18.55 -2.35 -15.57
CA ALA A 57 -18.55 -3.52 -16.45
C ALA A 57 -19.67 -3.39 -17.48
N ASN A 58 -19.44 -3.91 -18.68
CA ASN A 58 -20.53 -4.11 -19.64
C ASN A 58 -21.48 -5.16 -19.09
N VAL A 59 -22.79 -4.93 -19.26
CA VAL A 59 -23.82 -5.92 -18.92
C VAL A 59 -24.71 -6.21 -20.11
N LYS A 60 -24.96 -7.48 -20.36
CA LYS A 60 -25.88 -7.97 -21.39
C LYS A 60 -27.00 -8.76 -20.72
N LEU A 61 -28.26 -8.43 -21.09
CA LEU A 61 -29.45 -9.14 -20.68
C LEU A 61 -29.94 -10.02 -21.85
N GLU A 62 -30.16 -11.28 -21.58
CA GLU A 62 -30.77 -12.23 -22.52
C GLU A 62 -31.98 -12.92 -21.86
N GLY A 63 -32.96 -13.36 -22.66
CA GLY A 63 -34.14 -14.06 -22.16
C GLY A 63 -35.46 -13.30 -22.34
N GLY A 64 -36.51 -13.80 -21.72
CA GLY A 64 -37.85 -13.25 -21.84
C GLY A 64 -38.33 -13.16 -23.27
N SER A 65 -39.05 -12.09 -23.60
CA SER A 65 -39.56 -11.81 -24.96
C SER A 65 -38.53 -11.10 -25.87
N GLY A 66 -37.34 -10.77 -25.35
CA GLY A 66 -36.34 -9.97 -26.03
C GLY A 66 -36.64 -8.47 -26.11
N ARG A 67 -37.68 -8.00 -25.42
CA ARG A 67 -38.09 -6.56 -25.41
C ARG A 67 -37.55 -5.83 -24.19
N ALA A 68 -37.22 -6.55 -23.14
CA ALA A 68 -36.60 -5.99 -21.95
C ALA A 68 -35.10 -5.73 -22.21
N SER A 69 -34.57 -4.66 -21.64
CA SER A 69 -33.17 -4.35 -21.64
C SER A 69 -32.75 -3.71 -20.31
N VAL A 70 -31.48 -3.77 -20.04
CA VAL A 70 -30.81 -3.01 -18.97
C VAL A 70 -29.86 -2.02 -19.61
N ASP A 71 -29.40 -1.03 -18.87
CA ASP A 71 -28.30 -0.16 -19.32
C ASP A 71 -27.09 -1.04 -19.69
N SER A 72 -26.34 -0.63 -20.71
CA SER A 72 -25.22 -1.41 -21.23
C SER A 72 -24.03 -1.48 -20.27
N GLU A 73 -24.01 -0.64 -19.24
CA GLU A 73 -22.99 -0.57 -18.21
C GLU A 73 -23.60 -0.77 -16.82
N ALA A 74 -22.95 -1.57 -16.00
CA ALA A 74 -23.29 -1.79 -14.61
C ALA A 74 -22.16 -1.25 -13.71
N LYS A 75 -22.52 -0.66 -12.58
CA LYS A 75 -21.58 -0.33 -11.51
C LYS A 75 -21.32 -1.57 -10.69
N ILE A 76 -20.04 -1.88 -10.51
CA ILE A 76 -19.59 -2.99 -9.66
C ILE A 76 -18.87 -2.38 -8.45
N LYS A 77 -19.33 -2.71 -7.25
CA LYS A 77 -18.66 -2.32 -6.00
C LYS A 77 -18.15 -3.58 -5.30
N VAL A 78 -16.85 -3.58 -4.98
CA VAL A 78 -16.22 -4.65 -4.20
C VAL A 78 -15.88 -4.12 -2.82
N THR A 79 -16.27 -4.84 -1.78
CA THR A 79 -15.99 -4.52 -0.39
C THR A 79 -15.72 -5.82 0.36
N ASP A 80 -14.60 -5.88 1.07
CA ASP A 80 -14.16 -7.08 1.79
C ASP A 80 -14.14 -8.35 0.91
N GLY A 81 -13.72 -8.17 -0.36
CA GLY A 81 -13.64 -9.23 -1.35
C GLY A 81 -14.99 -9.70 -1.94
N GLN A 82 -16.11 -9.10 -1.54
CA GLN A 82 -17.44 -9.40 -2.08
C GLN A 82 -17.84 -8.35 -3.13
N ALA A 83 -18.11 -8.80 -4.36
CA ALA A 83 -18.57 -7.95 -5.46
C ALA A 83 -20.10 -7.84 -5.48
N TYR A 84 -20.58 -6.62 -5.73
CA TYR A 84 -22.00 -6.28 -5.93
C TYR A 84 -22.18 -5.55 -7.25
N ALA A 85 -23.12 -5.99 -8.07
CA ALA A 85 -23.48 -5.30 -9.30
C ALA A 85 -24.75 -4.48 -9.09
N THR A 86 -24.74 -3.23 -9.56
CA THR A 86 -25.94 -2.38 -9.68
C THR A 86 -26.30 -2.27 -11.14
N ILE A 87 -27.49 -2.77 -11.51
CA ILE A 87 -28.06 -2.67 -12.87
C ILE A 87 -29.30 -1.77 -12.88
N VAL A 88 -29.54 -1.12 -14.03
CA VAL A 88 -30.69 -0.28 -14.24
C VAL A 88 -31.47 -0.84 -15.43
N TRP A 89 -32.72 -1.18 -15.23
CA TRP A 89 -33.64 -1.61 -16.31
C TRP A 89 -34.04 -0.43 -17.18
N SER A 90 -34.39 -0.70 -18.41
CA SER A 90 -34.99 0.31 -19.32
C SER A 90 -36.46 0.67 -19.00
N SER A 91 -37.01 0.13 -17.93
CA SER A 91 -38.38 0.27 -17.49
C SER A 91 -38.49 0.46 -15.98
N SER A 92 -39.53 1.20 -15.54
CA SER A 92 -39.90 1.36 -14.12
C SER A 92 -40.82 0.28 -13.60
N HIS A 93 -41.11 -0.75 -14.39
CA HIS A 93 -42.13 -1.76 -14.10
C HIS A 93 -41.59 -3.08 -13.59
N TYR A 94 -40.36 -3.14 -13.11
CA TYR A 94 -39.82 -4.28 -12.37
C TYR A 94 -39.79 -3.94 -10.89
N ASP A 95 -40.55 -4.67 -10.07
CA ASP A 95 -40.65 -4.40 -8.63
C ASP A 95 -39.64 -5.21 -7.80
N TYR A 96 -39.30 -6.41 -8.26
CA TYR A 96 -38.22 -7.18 -7.65
C TYR A 96 -37.48 -8.05 -8.66
N MET A 97 -36.29 -8.51 -8.22
CA MET A 97 -35.52 -9.57 -8.89
C MET A 97 -35.23 -10.71 -7.91
N LEU A 98 -35.20 -11.94 -8.44
CA LEU A 98 -34.62 -13.09 -7.73
C LEU A 98 -33.27 -13.40 -8.31
N VAL A 99 -32.25 -13.44 -7.43
CA VAL A 99 -30.88 -13.81 -7.74
C VAL A 99 -30.48 -14.92 -6.78
N ASP A 100 -30.13 -16.09 -7.29
CA ASP A 100 -29.88 -17.31 -6.51
C ASP A 100 -31.02 -17.62 -5.50
N GLY A 101 -32.28 -17.33 -5.90
CA GLY A 101 -33.47 -17.52 -5.07
C GLY A 101 -33.67 -16.47 -3.97
N GLN A 102 -32.77 -15.51 -3.83
CA GLN A 102 -32.94 -14.37 -2.91
C GLN A 102 -33.63 -13.21 -3.62
N LYS A 103 -34.57 -12.56 -2.92
CA LYS A 103 -35.35 -11.44 -3.43
C LYS A 103 -34.62 -10.11 -3.19
N TYR A 104 -34.53 -9.29 -4.26
CA TYR A 104 -34.01 -7.92 -4.26
C TYR A 104 -35.11 -6.99 -4.73
N GLU A 105 -35.47 -6.03 -3.90
CA GLU A 105 -36.52 -5.04 -4.21
C GLU A 105 -35.97 -3.90 -5.06
N ASN A 106 -36.82 -3.24 -5.85
CA ASN A 106 -36.45 -2.07 -6.63
C ASN A 106 -36.00 -0.92 -5.70
N GLU A 107 -34.81 -0.40 -5.93
CA GLU A 107 -34.18 0.69 -5.15
C GLU A 107 -34.62 2.08 -5.65
N ASN A 108 -35.30 2.19 -6.80
CA ASN A 108 -35.64 3.46 -7.43
C ASN A 108 -37.14 3.56 -7.72
N GLU A 109 -37.94 4.01 -6.76
CA GLU A 109 -39.41 4.16 -6.90
C GLU A 109 -39.82 5.27 -7.89
N GLY A 110 -38.96 6.20 -8.23
CA GLY A 110 -39.26 7.38 -9.04
C GLY A 110 -38.75 7.36 -10.48
N GLY A 111 -38.10 6.26 -10.89
CA GLY A 111 -37.45 6.14 -12.20
C GLY A 111 -37.36 4.70 -12.70
N ASN A 112 -36.43 4.42 -13.58
CA ASN A 112 -36.17 3.08 -14.06
C ASN A 112 -35.77 2.15 -12.91
N SER A 113 -36.33 0.93 -12.93
CA SER A 113 -36.09 -0.05 -11.86
C SER A 113 -34.60 -0.36 -11.74
N THR A 114 -34.08 -0.27 -10.52
CA THR A 114 -32.67 -0.39 -10.20
C THR A 114 -32.48 -1.45 -9.12
N PHE A 115 -31.50 -2.33 -9.29
CA PHE A 115 -31.23 -3.42 -8.36
C PHE A 115 -29.73 -3.56 -8.09
N THR A 116 -29.36 -3.79 -6.83
CA THR A 116 -28.01 -4.10 -6.41
C THR A 116 -27.98 -5.48 -5.76
N PHE A 117 -27.15 -6.39 -6.27
CA PHE A 117 -27.05 -7.78 -5.81
C PHE A 117 -25.63 -8.31 -5.92
N PRO A 118 -25.27 -9.36 -5.15
CA PRO A 118 -23.93 -9.95 -5.18
C PRO A 118 -23.68 -10.69 -6.51
N ILE A 119 -22.43 -10.65 -6.96
CA ILE A 119 -21.93 -11.40 -8.10
C ILE A 119 -20.62 -12.09 -7.74
N ALA A 120 -20.23 -13.15 -8.48
CA ALA A 120 -18.97 -13.86 -8.25
C ALA A 120 -17.73 -13.03 -8.61
N GLY A 121 -17.88 -12.03 -9.49
CA GLY A 121 -16.79 -11.19 -10.01
C GLY A 121 -17.06 -10.82 -11.47
N VAL A 122 -16.04 -10.37 -12.20
CA VAL A 122 -16.12 -10.06 -13.64
C VAL A 122 -14.89 -10.66 -14.33
N PRO A 123 -15.08 -11.47 -15.42
CA PRO A 123 -16.34 -11.79 -16.08
C PRO A 123 -17.17 -12.81 -15.31
N CYS A 124 -18.49 -12.70 -15.42
CA CYS A 124 -19.42 -13.73 -14.92
C CYS A 124 -20.74 -13.76 -15.70
N GLN A 125 -21.42 -14.89 -15.63
CA GLN A 125 -22.77 -15.07 -16.16
C GLN A 125 -23.65 -15.67 -15.07
N MET A 126 -24.90 -15.22 -14.98
CA MET A 126 -25.82 -15.68 -13.97
C MET A 126 -27.28 -15.64 -14.46
N ASP A 127 -28.07 -16.57 -14.00
CA ASP A 127 -29.50 -16.58 -14.25
C ASP A 127 -30.22 -15.81 -13.13
N VAL A 128 -31.21 -15.01 -13.54
CA VAL A 128 -31.98 -14.18 -12.64
C VAL A 128 -33.45 -14.19 -13.07
N VAL A 129 -34.37 -13.91 -12.15
CA VAL A 129 -35.78 -13.73 -12.45
C VAL A 129 -36.13 -12.27 -12.20
N GLY A 130 -36.83 -11.64 -13.15
CA GLY A 130 -37.38 -10.30 -12.98
C GLY A 130 -38.91 -10.36 -12.90
N ASP A 131 -39.53 -9.84 -11.83
CA ASP A 131 -40.98 -9.69 -11.78
C ASP A 131 -41.41 -8.37 -12.40
N THR A 132 -42.28 -8.45 -13.38
CA THR A 132 -42.80 -7.25 -14.07
C THR A 132 -44.24 -6.96 -13.74
N THR A 133 -44.55 -5.72 -13.39
CA THR A 133 -45.88 -5.17 -13.14
C THR A 133 -46.48 -4.50 -14.39
N ALA A 134 -45.82 -4.56 -15.54
CA ALA A 134 -46.30 -4.00 -16.80
C ALA A 134 -47.55 -4.71 -17.35
N MET A 135 -47.84 -5.89 -16.86
CA MET A 135 -49.02 -6.68 -17.20
C MET A 135 -50.11 -6.54 -16.14
N SER A 136 -51.34 -6.93 -16.47
CA SER A 136 -52.48 -6.86 -15.54
C SER A 136 -52.32 -7.74 -14.26
N VAL A 137 -51.40 -8.67 -14.30
CA VAL A 137 -50.95 -9.51 -13.15
C VAL A 137 -49.44 -9.50 -13.15
N PRO A 138 -48.78 -9.34 -12.00
CA PRO A 138 -47.34 -9.49 -11.86
C PRO A 138 -46.83 -10.83 -12.45
N HIS A 139 -45.74 -10.80 -13.15
CA HIS A 139 -45.24 -11.94 -13.92
C HIS A 139 -43.75 -12.09 -13.83
N GLU A 140 -43.29 -13.19 -13.25
CA GLU A 140 -41.89 -13.56 -13.18
C GLU A 140 -41.39 -14.05 -14.55
N ILE A 141 -40.23 -13.55 -14.97
CA ILE A 141 -39.60 -13.85 -16.26
C ILE A 141 -38.16 -14.20 -16.03
N ASP A 142 -37.71 -15.31 -16.62
CA ASP A 142 -36.33 -15.76 -16.57
C ASP A 142 -35.44 -14.96 -17.52
N TYR A 143 -34.29 -14.53 -17.01
CA TYR A 143 -33.26 -13.81 -17.74
C TYR A 143 -31.89 -14.35 -17.40
N THR A 144 -30.93 -14.13 -18.30
CA THR A 144 -29.50 -14.35 -18.06
C THR A 144 -28.78 -13.01 -18.15
N LEU A 145 -27.99 -12.67 -17.14
CA LEU A 145 -27.09 -11.52 -17.11
C LEU A 145 -25.67 -11.98 -17.38
N THR A 146 -24.98 -11.31 -18.30
CA THR A 146 -23.55 -11.52 -18.55
C THR A 146 -22.80 -10.22 -18.29
N PHE A 147 -21.83 -10.26 -17.37
CA PHE A 147 -20.95 -9.15 -17.06
C PHE A 147 -19.57 -9.38 -17.67
N SER A 148 -19.00 -8.36 -18.32
CA SER A 148 -17.66 -8.41 -18.92
C SER A 148 -16.99 -7.06 -18.92
N PHE A 149 -15.66 -7.03 -19.00
CA PHE A 149 -14.95 -5.79 -19.30
C PHE A 149 -14.85 -5.56 -20.83
N PRO A 150 -14.73 -4.30 -21.30
CA PRO A 150 -14.47 -4.02 -22.71
C PRO A 150 -13.19 -4.70 -23.19
N GLU A 151 -13.21 -5.38 -24.32
CA GLU A 151 -12.03 -6.15 -24.84
C GLU A 151 -11.03 -5.30 -25.63
N ASP A 152 -11.46 -4.18 -26.22
CA ASP A 152 -10.68 -3.40 -27.18
C ASP A 152 -10.67 -1.91 -26.81
N VAL A 153 -9.76 -1.54 -25.87
CA VAL A 153 -9.63 -0.19 -25.34
C VAL A 153 -8.35 0.44 -25.84
N SER A 154 -8.39 1.63 -26.45
CA SER A 154 -7.22 2.46 -26.76
C SER A 154 -6.98 3.44 -25.61
N PHE A 155 -5.72 3.62 -25.22
CA PHE A 155 -5.36 4.60 -24.18
C PHE A 155 -5.80 6.03 -24.56
N GLY A 156 -5.72 6.37 -25.86
CA GLY A 156 -6.13 7.68 -26.36
C GLY A 156 -7.62 7.97 -26.26
N ASP A 157 -8.45 6.92 -26.15
CA ASP A 157 -9.91 7.06 -26.02
C ASP A 157 -10.38 7.14 -24.56
N LEU A 158 -9.49 6.88 -23.59
CA LEU A 158 -9.81 6.94 -22.19
C LEU A 158 -10.15 8.38 -21.78
N LYS A 159 -11.29 8.56 -21.13
CA LYS A 159 -11.72 9.85 -20.59
C LYS A 159 -11.45 9.87 -19.09
N GLN A 160 -10.84 10.93 -18.63
CA GLN A 160 -10.66 11.16 -17.20
C GLN A 160 -12.02 11.35 -16.54
N THR A 161 -12.34 10.48 -15.58
CA THR A 161 -13.60 10.50 -14.82
C THR A 161 -13.44 11.08 -13.43
N GLY A 162 -12.20 11.17 -12.93
CA GLY A 162 -11.91 11.72 -11.61
C GLY A 162 -10.42 11.85 -11.34
N ARG A 163 -10.11 12.20 -10.11
CA ARG A 163 -8.75 12.27 -9.56
C ARG A 163 -8.81 11.97 -8.07
N LEU A 164 -7.81 11.28 -7.55
CA LEU A 164 -7.64 11.11 -6.11
C LEU A 164 -7.45 12.49 -5.45
N GLU A 165 -8.29 12.78 -4.46
CA GLU A 165 -8.16 14.01 -3.68
C GLU A 165 -7.01 13.89 -2.68
N LEU A 166 -6.01 14.76 -2.83
CA LEU A 166 -4.88 14.91 -1.92
C LEU A 166 -4.98 16.24 -1.20
N VAL A 167 -4.75 16.21 0.11
CA VAL A 167 -4.87 17.40 0.99
C VAL A 167 -3.51 18.06 1.22
N CYS A 168 -2.46 17.26 1.31
CA CYS A 168 -1.12 17.70 1.71
C CYS A 168 -0.01 17.19 0.79
N ALA A 169 -0.17 16.01 0.17
CA ALA A 169 0.85 15.43 -0.69
C ALA A 169 0.93 16.15 -2.04
N ASP A 170 2.15 16.38 -2.52
CA ASP A 170 2.42 17.03 -3.80
C ASP A 170 3.43 16.25 -4.69
N GLN A 171 3.95 15.13 -4.20
CA GLN A 171 4.94 14.33 -4.93
C GLN A 171 4.34 13.19 -5.75
N PHE A 172 3.04 12.98 -5.69
CA PHE A 172 2.33 12.05 -6.58
C PHE A 172 0.93 12.55 -6.93
N GLN A 173 0.35 11.99 -7.99
CA GLN A 173 -1.01 12.23 -8.43
C GLN A 173 -1.61 10.93 -8.95
N VAL A 174 -2.92 10.76 -8.81
CA VAL A 174 -3.65 9.62 -9.40
C VAL A 174 -4.87 10.15 -10.14
N ASP A 175 -4.84 10.03 -11.47
CA ASP A 175 -5.96 10.35 -12.35
C ASP A 175 -6.76 9.08 -12.65
N ILE A 176 -8.09 9.18 -12.61
CA ILE A 176 -9.01 8.06 -12.78
C ILE A 176 -9.62 8.13 -14.18
N TYR A 177 -9.56 7.02 -14.91
CA TYR A 177 -10.10 6.84 -16.25
C TYR A 177 -11.01 5.60 -16.28
N GLY A 178 -12.22 5.73 -15.74
CA GLY A 178 -13.09 4.57 -15.52
C GLY A 178 -12.42 3.56 -14.57
N ASN A 179 -12.16 2.35 -15.08
CA ASN A 179 -11.49 1.29 -14.30
C ASN A 179 -9.98 1.52 -14.11
N TYR A 180 -9.35 2.34 -14.94
CA TYR A 180 -7.90 2.56 -14.93
C TYR A 180 -7.52 3.70 -13.98
N LYS A 181 -6.38 3.58 -13.32
CA LYS A 181 -5.82 4.64 -12.49
C LYS A 181 -4.40 4.96 -12.96
N LEU A 182 -4.20 6.17 -13.49
CA LEU A 182 -2.88 6.64 -13.92
C LEU A 182 -2.19 7.32 -12.74
N ILE A 183 -1.19 6.66 -12.22
CA ILE A 183 -0.32 7.15 -11.14
C ILE A 183 0.83 7.89 -11.78
N THR A 184 1.06 9.14 -11.36
CA THR A 184 2.23 9.94 -11.76
C THR A 184 3.04 10.26 -10.51
N ILE A 185 4.30 9.84 -10.49
CA ILE A 185 5.27 10.20 -9.45
C ILE A 185 6.16 11.32 -10.00
N VAL A 186 6.29 12.42 -9.28
CA VAL A 186 7.10 13.57 -9.70
C VAL A 186 8.53 13.10 -10.00
N ASP A 187 9.02 13.38 -11.21
CA ASP A 187 10.35 13.01 -11.73
C ASP A 187 10.68 11.49 -11.74
N ASN A 188 9.70 10.60 -11.46
CA ASN A 188 9.97 9.16 -11.31
C ASN A 188 8.99 8.23 -12.05
N GLY A 189 8.29 8.75 -13.07
CA GLY A 189 7.55 7.91 -14.00
C GLY A 189 6.04 7.93 -13.83
N ARG A 190 5.38 7.22 -14.76
CA ARG A 190 3.93 7.11 -14.86
C ARG A 190 3.56 5.63 -14.92
N PHE A 191 2.55 5.24 -14.13
CA PHE A 191 2.14 3.85 -13.98
C PHE A 191 0.62 3.77 -14.18
N LEU A 192 0.18 2.98 -15.16
CA LEU A 192 -1.23 2.70 -15.34
C LEU A 192 -1.60 1.45 -14.55
N LEU A 193 -2.28 1.63 -13.43
CA LEU A 193 -2.81 0.53 -12.64
C LEU A 193 -4.09 0.02 -13.29
N ILE A 194 -4.12 -1.28 -13.55
CA ILE A 194 -5.16 -1.97 -14.31
C ILE A 194 -5.73 -3.07 -13.41
N PRO A 195 -7.02 -3.07 -13.11
CA PRO A 195 -7.64 -4.12 -12.31
C PRO A 195 -7.55 -5.50 -12.96
N LYS A 196 -7.60 -6.55 -12.15
CA LYS A 196 -7.64 -7.93 -12.62
C LYS A 196 -8.77 -8.12 -13.63
N GLY A 197 -8.48 -8.82 -14.74
CA GLY A 197 -9.45 -9.09 -15.80
C GLY A 197 -9.76 -7.91 -16.73
N VAL A 198 -9.38 -6.69 -16.37
CA VAL A 198 -9.49 -5.53 -17.27
C VAL A 198 -8.33 -5.60 -18.27
N PRO A 199 -8.58 -5.47 -19.58
CA PRO A 199 -7.53 -5.54 -20.59
C PRO A 199 -6.57 -4.35 -20.50
N VAL A 200 -5.30 -4.60 -20.85
CA VAL A 200 -4.31 -3.53 -21.03
C VAL A 200 -4.70 -2.69 -22.23
N PRO A 201 -4.85 -1.36 -22.12
CA PRO A 201 -5.18 -0.52 -23.24
C PRO A 201 -4.10 -0.59 -24.34
N LYS A 202 -4.53 -0.54 -25.61
CA LYS A 202 -3.64 -0.36 -26.75
C LYS A 202 -3.06 1.06 -26.76
N ASP A 203 -1.97 1.23 -27.48
CA ASP A 203 -1.33 2.53 -27.74
C ASP A 203 -0.92 3.28 -26.45
N LEU A 204 -0.46 2.52 -25.44
CA LEU A 204 0.14 3.12 -24.25
C LEU A 204 1.34 3.99 -24.64
N PRO A 205 1.44 5.22 -24.12
CA PRO A 205 2.67 6.02 -24.27
C PRO A 205 3.89 5.27 -23.74
N ALA A 206 5.04 5.43 -24.40
CA ALA A 206 6.26 4.72 -24.04
C ALA A 206 6.79 5.01 -22.63
N ASP A 207 6.35 6.11 -22.02
CA ASP A 207 6.66 6.52 -20.65
C ASP A 207 5.65 6.03 -19.61
N VAL A 208 4.63 5.26 -20.03
CA VAL A 208 3.61 4.69 -19.13
C VAL A 208 3.82 3.20 -18.97
N ILE A 209 4.06 2.78 -17.75
CA ILE A 209 4.22 1.36 -17.37
C ILE A 209 2.86 0.80 -16.98
N ALA A 210 2.44 -0.30 -17.61
CA ALA A 210 1.23 -1.02 -17.21
C ALA A 210 1.48 -1.89 -15.98
N LEU A 211 0.68 -1.72 -14.94
CA LEU A 211 0.71 -2.54 -13.72
C LEU A 211 -0.63 -3.27 -13.59
N GLN A 212 -0.65 -4.57 -13.89
CA GLN A 212 -1.84 -5.42 -13.77
C GLN A 212 -2.01 -5.91 -12.34
N GLN A 213 -3.14 -5.63 -11.72
CA GLN A 213 -3.48 -6.17 -10.40
C GLN A 213 -3.89 -7.67 -10.48
N PRO A 214 -3.73 -8.44 -9.40
CA PRO A 214 -3.10 -8.05 -8.14
C PRO A 214 -1.58 -7.94 -8.26
N LEU A 215 -0.99 -6.93 -7.61
CA LEU A 215 0.46 -6.78 -7.50
C LEU A 215 0.96 -7.69 -6.37
N ASN A 216 1.49 -8.85 -6.72
CA ASN A 216 2.01 -9.83 -5.77
C ASN A 216 3.53 -9.98 -5.90
N HIS A 217 4.16 -10.59 -4.91
CA HIS A 217 5.61 -10.83 -4.86
C HIS A 217 6.42 -9.54 -4.99
N VAL A 218 5.89 -8.43 -4.46
CA VAL A 218 6.52 -7.10 -4.53
C VAL A 218 7.83 -7.10 -3.75
N TYR A 219 8.87 -6.47 -4.33
CA TYR A 219 10.10 -6.12 -3.64
C TYR A 219 9.97 -4.70 -3.08
N LEU A 220 9.76 -4.59 -1.77
CA LEU A 220 9.61 -3.32 -1.07
C LEU A 220 10.89 -2.95 -0.32
N VAL A 221 11.57 -1.91 -0.82
CA VAL A 221 12.86 -1.44 -0.31
C VAL A 221 12.71 -0.34 0.73
N SER A 222 11.74 0.55 0.54
CA SER A 222 11.52 1.67 1.46
C SER A 222 10.93 1.22 2.79
N SER A 223 11.71 1.33 3.86
CA SER A 223 11.26 0.93 5.21
C SER A 223 10.13 1.81 5.76
N ALA A 224 10.13 3.10 5.40
CA ALA A 224 9.06 4.03 5.78
C ALA A 224 7.73 3.70 5.09
N VAL A 225 7.79 3.18 3.85
CA VAL A 225 6.62 2.71 3.10
C VAL A 225 6.08 1.40 3.65
N MET A 226 6.96 0.51 4.13
CA MET A 226 6.53 -0.75 4.76
C MET A 226 5.54 -0.51 5.92
N ASP A 227 5.76 0.51 6.72
CA ASP A 227 4.86 0.88 7.81
C ASP A 227 3.47 1.28 7.29
N LEU A 228 3.40 2.07 6.20
CA LEU A 228 2.15 2.45 5.55
C LEU A 228 1.43 1.25 4.94
N VAL A 229 2.16 0.35 4.29
CA VAL A 229 1.63 -0.89 3.71
C VAL A 229 1.08 -1.82 4.80
N CYS A 230 1.82 -1.98 5.90
CA CYS A 230 1.35 -2.76 7.06
C CYS A 230 0.09 -2.16 7.69
N GLN A 231 -0.06 -0.84 7.66
CA GLN A 231 -1.21 -0.14 8.24
C GLN A 231 -2.50 -0.38 7.45
N VAL A 232 -2.41 -0.58 6.15
CA VAL A 232 -3.57 -0.88 5.27
C VAL A 232 -3.76 -2.37 5.00
N ASP A 233 -3.09 -3.24 5.76
CA ASP A 233 -3.12 -4.70 5.59
C ASP A 233 -2.69 -5.18 4.18
N GLY A 234 -1.79 -4.40 3.55
CA GLY A 234 -1.22 -4.71 2.24
C GLY A 234 0.02 -5.61 2.26
N LEU A 235 0.48 -6.04 3.45
CA LEU A 235 1.73 -6.80 3.61
C LEU A 235 1.71 -8.15 2.87
N SER A 236 0.55 -8.77 2.69
CA SER A 236 0.40 -10.03 1.94
C SER A 236 0.84 -9.95 0.47
N HIS A 237 0.90 -8.75 -0.10
CA HIS A 237 1.39 -8.51 -1.46
C HIS A 237 2.92 -8.40 -1.55
N VAL A 238 3.59 -8.21 -0.41
CA VAL A 238 5.04 -7.98 -0.32
C VAL A 238 5.74 -9.25 0.12
N THR A 239 6.56 -9.82 -0.75
CA THR A 239 7.35 -11.02 -0.44
C THR A 239 8.81 -10.69 -0.15
N TYR A 240 9.34 -9.61 -0.72
CA TYR A 240 10.76 -9.28 -0.64
C TYR A 240 11.01 -7.92 -0.02
N THR A 241 12.10 -7.82 0.75
CA THR A 241 12.52 -6.59 1.39
C THR A 241 14.04 -6.41 1.39
N ALA A 242 14.49 -5.16 1.56
CA ALA A 242 15.91 -4.80 1.60
C ALA A 242 16.49 -4.74 3.02
N LEU A 243 15.71 -5.00 4.06
CA LEU A 243 16.16 -5.04 5.45
C LEU A 243 16.10 -6.46 6.02
N LYS A 244 17.05 -6.76 6.92
CA LYS A 244 17.05 -8.01 7.68
C LYS A 244 16.11 -7.90 8.89
N ALA A 245 15.69 -9.03 9.44
CA ALA A 245 14.75 -9.11 10.56
C ALA A 245 15.16 -8.23 11.76
N ASN A 246 16.45 -8.21 12.12
CA ASN A 246 16.95 -7.42 13.25
C ASN A 246 16.98 -5.91 13.00
N ASP A 247 16.85 -5.47 11.76
CA ASP A 247 16.88 -4.05 11.38
C ASP A 247 15.45 -3.45 11.30
N TRP A 248 14.41 -4.28 11.52
CA TRP A 248 13.03 -3.84 11.51
C TRP A 248 12.55 -3.34 12.87
N TYR A 249 11.97 -2.16 12.86
CA TYR A 249 11.18 -1.56 13.96
C TYR A 249 9.67 -1.60 13.67
N VAL A 250 9.26 -1.90 12.43
CA VAL A 250 7.87 -2.18 12.06
C VAL A 250 7.55 -3.62 12.47
N GLN A 251 6.76 -3.79 13.54
CA GLN A 251 6.54 -5.08 14.17
C GLN A 251 5.95 -6.14 13.23
N LYS A 252 4.93 -5.77 12.42
CA LYS A 252 4.33 -6.68 11.43
C LYS A 252 5.35 -7.18 10.40
N ALA A 253 6.27 -6.31 9.94
CA ALA A 253 7.32 -6.71 9.00
C ALA A 253 8.34 -7.65 9.64
N LYS A 254 8.69 -7.41 10.91
CA LYS A 254 9.58 -8.29 11.66
C LYS A 254 8.98 -9.67 11.86
N GLU A 255 7.71 -9.76 12.28
CA GLU A 255 6.96 -11.00 12.44
C GLU A 255 6.86 -11.77 11.11
N ALA A 256 6.56 -11.09 10.01
CA ALA A 256 6.51 -11.68 8.67
C ALA A 256 7.89 -12.23 8.20
N MET A 257 9.00 -11.65 8.64
CA MET A 257 10.33 -12.21 8.39
C MET A 257 10.63 -13.42 9.28
N GLU A 258 10.13 -13.42 10.50
CA GLU A 258 10.31 -14.54 11.44
C GLU A 258 9.50 -15.78 11.01
N ASP A 259 8.32 -15.60 10.42
CA ASP A 259 7.48 -16.68 9.88
C ASP A 259 7.85 -17.06 8.43
N GLY A 260 8.72 -16.28 7.76
CA GLY A 260 9.22 -16.56 6.42
C GLY A 260 8.32 -16.08 5.28
N THR A 261 7.24 -15.35 5.53
CA THR A 261 6.38 -14.75 4.50
C THR A 261 7.00 -13.51 3.87
N LEU A 262 7.89 -12.81 4.60
CA LEU A 262 8.71 -11.72 4.10
C LEU A 262 10.19 -12.13 4.10
N VAL A 263 10.87 -11.97 2.95
CA VAL A 263 12.23 -12.49 2.75
C VAL A 263 13.20 -11.36 2.38
N TYR A 264 14.40 -11.37 2.97
CA TYR A 264 15.46 -10.46 2.59
C TYR A 264 16.00 -10.82 1.20
N ALA A 265 15.92 -9.90 0.25
CA ALA A 265 16.38 -10.07 -1.12
C ALA A 265 17.46 -9.04 -1.53
N GLY A 266 18.37 -8.73 -0.62
CA GLY A 266 19.45 -7.78 -0.87
C GLY A 266 19.07 -6.33 -0.57
N LYS A 267 20.09 -5.43 -0.59
CA LYS A 267 19.93 -3.99 -0.37
C LYS A 267 19.53 -3.30 -1.67
N TYR A 268 18.99 -2.07 -1.59
CA TYR A 268 18.69 -1.22 -2.76
C TYR A 268 19.87 -1.11 -3.76
N SER A 269 21.12 -1.12 -3.29
CA SER A 269 22.33 -1.02 -4.11
C SER A 269 22.87 -2.37 -4.60
N ALA A 270 22.33 -3.49 -4.12
CA ALA A 270 22.76 -4.85 -4.48
C ALA A 270 21.62 -5.86 -4.20
N PRO A 271 20.52 -5.82 -5.00
CA PRO A 271 19.45 -6.80 -4.88
C PRO A 271 19.91 -8.20 -5.30
N ASP A 272 19.29 -9.22 -4.75
CA ASP A 272 19.43 -10.59 -5.21
C ASP A 272 18.49 -10.83 -6.41
N TYR A 273 18.97 -10.50 -7.60
CA TYR A 273 18.20 -10.59 -8.85
C TYR A 273 17.69 -12.01 -9.12
N GLU A 274 18.50 -13.02 -8.78
CA GLU A 274 18.12 -14.43 -9.00
C GLU A 274 16.94 -14.81 -8.11
N GLN A 275 17.00 -14.47 -6.82
CA GLN A 275 15.92 -14.71 -5.88
C GLN A 275 14.62 -13.99 -6.28
N LEU A 276 14.72 -12.72 -6.70
CA LEU A 276 13.57 -11.94 -7.15
C LEU A 276 12.89 -12.58 -8.36
N LEU A 277 13.68 -12.98 -9.38
CA LEU A 277 13.16 -13.59 -10.61
C LEU A 277 12.55 -14.98 -10.35
N GLN A 278 13.24 -15.83 -9.59
CA GLN A 278 12.74 -17.17 -9.25
C GLN A 278 11.44 -17.12 -8.46
N GLY A 279 11.26 -16.11 -7.65
CA GLY A 279 10.06 -15.92 -6.85
C GLY A 279 8.95 -15.12 -7.55
N GLY A 280 9.09 -14.80 -8.84
CA GLY A 280 8.05 -14.15 -9.63
C GLY A 280 7.85 -12.67 -9.32
N CYS A 281 8.86 -11.97 -8.80
CA CYS A 281 8.81 -10.53 -8.60
C CYS A 281 8.73 -9.82 -9.96
N THR A 282 7.72 -8.98 -10.14
CA THR A 282 7.52 -8.15 -11.34
C THR A 282 7.45 -6.66 -11.02
N PHE A 283 7.41 -6.30 -9.74
CA PHE A 283 7.28 -4.92 -9.31
C PHE A 283 8.12 -4.64 -8.06
N ALA A 284 8.88 -3.55 -8.10
CA ALA A 284 9.68 -3.05 -7.00
C ALA A 284 9.27 -1.64 -6.60
N ILE A 285 9.18 -1.40 -5.29
CA ILE A 285 8.97 -0.07 -4.71
C ILE A 285 10.27 0.34 -4.02
N GLU A 286 11.01 1.20 -4.70
CA GLU A 286 12.31 1.70 -4.28
C GLU A 286 12.18 3.04 -3.57
N ASN A 287 13.15 3.36 -2.72
CA ASN A 287 13.32 4.71 -2.18
C ASN A 287 14.27 5.54 -3.08
N THR A 288 14.36 6.83 -2.81
CA THR A 288 15.18 7.75 -3.62
C THR A 288 16.69 7.49 -3.55
N MET A 289 17.18 6.64 -2.64
CA MET A 289 18.58 6.24 -2.59
C MET A 289 19.01 5.47 -3.83
N ILE A 290 18.07 4.84 -4.54
CA ILE A 290 18.35 4.13 -5.81
C ILE A 290 18.94 5.06 -6.87
N THR A 291 18.68 6.37 -6.80
CA THR A 291 19.23 7.36 -7.73
C THR A 291 20.75 7.50 -7.65
N HIS A 292 21.37 7.02 -6.57
CA HIS A 292 22.82 6.92 -6.42
C HIS A 292 23.41 5.66 -7.10
N ASN A 293 22.54 4.72 -7.49
CA ASN A 293 22.91 3.48 -8.15
C ASN A 293 21.96 3.22 -9.35
N PRO A 294 21.94 4.12 -10.36
CA PRO A 294 20.99 4.05 -11.47
C PRO A 294 21.10 2.72 -12.24
N GLU A 295 22.29 2.11 -12.29
CA GLU A 295 22.55 0.82 -12.91
C GLU A 295 21.75 -0.32 -12.28
N VAL A 296 21.40 -0.22 -10.98
CA VAL A 296 20.57 -1.21 -10.30
C VAL A 296 19.12 -1.12 -10.78
N LYS A 297 18.58 0.12 -10.88
CA LYS A 297 17.25 0.37 -11.43
C LYS A 297 17.14 -0.15 -12.86
N GLU A 298 18.10 0.24 -13.72
CA GLU A 298 18.17 -0.22 -15.11
C GLU A 298 18.19 -1.76 -15.19
N LYS A 299 18.98 -2.40 -14.31
CA LYS A 299 19.07 -3.87 -14.28
C LYS A 299 17.78 -4.55 -13.85
N LEU A 300 17.06 -4.02 -12.88
CA LEU A 300 15.74 -4.53 -12.48
C LEU A 300 14.76 -4.43 -13.67
N GLU A 301 14.74 -3.27 -14.34
CA GLU A 301 13.87 -3.03 -15.51
C GLU A 301 14.22 -3.92 -16.71
N GLU A 302 15.50 -4.14 -17.01
CA GLU A 302 15.96 -5.11 -18.03
C GLU A 302 15.48 -6.54 -17.75
N LEU A 303 15.35 -6.89 -16.48
CA LEU A 303 14.87 -8.20 -16.03
C LEU A 303 13.34 -8.30 -15.98
N GLY A 304 12.62 -7.24 -16.39
CA GLY A 304 11.16 -7.20 -16.40
C GLY A 304 10.53 -6.87 -15.05
N ILE A 305 11.32 -6.38 -14.09
CA ILE A 305 10.83 -5.90 -12.79
C ILE A 305 10.59 -4.40 -12.92
N HIS A 306 9.35 -3.95 -12.95
CA HIS A 306 9.00 -2.54 -13.01
C HIS A 306 9.38 -1.84 -11.70
N VAL A 307 9.99 -0.66 -11.78
CA VAL A 307 10.50 0.06 -10.61
C VAL A 307 9.75 1.36 -10.41
N MET A 308 9.04 1.47 -9.30
CA MET A 308 8.47 2.72 -8.80
C MET A 308 9.38 3.29 -7.72
N VAL A 309 9.91 4.50 -7.94
CA VAL A 309 10.70 5.21 -6.92
C VAL A 309 9.76 6.12 -6.15
N GLU A 310 9.49 5.78 -4.90
CA GLU A 310 8.64 6.58 -4.04
C GLU A 310 9.34 7.87 -3.59
N ARG A 311 8.58 8.93 -3.38
CA ARG A 311 9.10 10.25 -3.02
C ARG A 311 8.48 10.82 -1.74
N SER A 312 7.96 9.98 -0.87
CA SER A 312 7.38 10.41 0.40
C SER A 312 8.35 11.25 1.25
N SER A 313 9.65 10.98 1.12
CA SER A 313 10.71 11.74 1.81
C SER A 313 10.90 13.17 1.26
N TYR A 314 10.38 13.49 0.08
CA TYR A 314 10.41 14.81 -0.52
C TYR A 314 9.17 15.66 -0.20
N GLU A 315 8.16 15.06 0.44
CA GLU A 315 7.00 15.80 0.92
C GLU A 315 7.44 16.80 2.00
N LYS A 316 7.11 18.07 1.79
CA LYS A 316 7.44 19.14 2.73
C LYS A 316 6.48 19.15 3.92
N HIS A 317 5.21 18.82 3.66
CA HIS A 317 4.20 18.75 4.71
C HIS A 317 4.23 17.36 5.37
N PRO A 318 4.34 17.27 6.72
CA PRO A 318 4.41 15.95 7.40
C PRO A 318 3.22 15.05 7.11
N LEU A 319 2.01 15.61 7.05
CA LEU A 319 0.81 14.85 6.67
C LEU A 319 0.83 14.45 5.19
N GLY A 320 1.56 15.15 4.31
CA GLY A 320 1.76 14.72 2.92
C GLY A 320 2.51 13.39 2.85
N ARG A 321 3.54 13.22 3.70
CA ARG A 321 4.25 11.93 3.81
C ARG A 321 3.31 10.79 4.24
N LEU A 322 2.43 11.06 5.22
CA LEU A 322 1.44 10.10 5.66
C LEU A 322 0.39 9.83 4.58
N GLU A 323 0.05 10.83 3.76
CA GLU A 323 -0.98 10.72 2.71
C GLU A 323 -0.59 9.75 1.58
N TRP A 324 0.68 9.39 1.46
CA TRP A 324 1.14 8.31 0.58
C TRP A 324 0.47 6.96 0.89
N ILE A 325 -0.09 6.80 2.09
CA ILE A 325 -0.90 5.63 2.45
C ILE A 325 -2.05 5.42 1.45
N LYS A 326 -2.62 6.50 0.89
CA LYS A 326 -3.68 6.41 -0.12
C LYS A 326 -3.19 5.77 -1.41
N LEU A 327 -1.95 6.09 -1.84
CA LEU A 327 -1.34 5.46 -3.00
C LEU A 327 -1.16 3.96 -2.79
N PHE A 328 -0.64 3.56 -1.64
CA PHE A 328 -0.44 2.14 -1.32
C PHE A 328 -1.77 1.41 -1.12
N GLY A 329 -2.78 2.08 -0.58
CA GLY A 329 -4.15 1.58 -0.56
C GLY A 329 -4.69 1.27 -1.96
N ILE A 330 -4.45 2.16 -2.93
CA ILE A 330 -4.84 1.95 -4.33
C ILE A 330 -4.06 0.80 -4.97
N LEU A 331 -2.74 0.73 -4.77
CA LEU A 331 -1.90 -0.32 -5.35
C LEU A 331 -2.31 -1.73 -4.90
N PHE A 332 -2.71 -1.87 -3.64
CA PHE A 332 -3.01 -3.15 -3.00
C PHE A 332 -4.50 -3.38 -2.72
N GLY A 333 -5.41 -2.64 -3.39
CA GLY A 333 -6.84 -2.83 -3.25
C GLY A 333 -7.39 -2.52 -1.84
N LYS A 334 -6.74 -1.62 -1.10
CA LYS A 334 -7.06 -1.21 0.28
C LYS A 334 -7.40 0.27 0.40
N GLN A 335 -8.00 0.84 -0.64
CA GLN A 335 -8.24 2.28 -0.72
C GLN A 335 -9.09 2.80 0.44
N GLN A 336 -10.18 2.11 0.79
CA GLN A 336 -11.07 2.55 1.88
C GLN A 336 -10.34 2.59 3.23
N GLN A 337 -9.57 1.55 3.54
CA GLN A 337 -8.78 1.48 4.78
C GLN A 337 -7.75 2.62 4.86
N ALA A 338 -7.14 2.95 3.72
CA ALA A 338 -6.17 4.04 3.62
C ALA A 338 -6.81 5.41 3.85
N ASP A 339 -7.95 5.66 3.22
CA ASP A 339 -8.70 6.90 3.36
C ASP A 339 -9.21 7.08 4.80
N ASP A 340 -9.79 6.04 5.40
CA ASP A 340 -10.28 6.06 6.78
C ASP A 340 -9.16 6.31 7.77
N TYR A 341 -8.00 5.63 7.57
CA TYR A 341 -6.84 5.85 8.42
C TYR A 341 -6.33 7.28 8.33
N PHE A 342 -6.07 7.78 7.12
CA PHE A 342 -5.57 9.14 6.90
C PHE A 342 -6.52 10.19 7.50
N ASN A 343 -7.80 10.10 7.20
CA ASN A 343 -8.82 11.02 7.70
C ASN A 343 -8.90 11.03 9.23
N LYS A 344 -8.78 9.86 9.86
CA LYS A 344 -8.72 9.73 11.32
C LYS A 344 -7.49 10.44 11.88
N GLN A 345 -6.33 10.30 11.26
CA GLN A 345 -5.10 10.94 11.72
C GLN A 345 -5.16 12.47 11.57
N VAL A 346 -5.62 12.96 10.43
CA VAL A 346 -5.82 14.40 10.21
C VAL A 346 -6.78 14.98 11.25
N LYS A 347 -7.89 14.29 11.53
CA LYS A 347 -8.87 14.72 12.55
C LYS A 347 -8.26 14.83 13.95
N ARG A 348 -7.31 13.96 14.30
CA ARG A 348 -6.60 14.01 15.59
C ARG A 348 -5.76 15.27 15.74
N VAL A 349 -4.96 15.61 14.73
CA VAL A 349 -3.99 16.72 14.85
C VAL A 349 -4.54 18.07 14.44
N LYS A 350 -5.65 18.12 13.70
CA LYS A 350 -6.27 19.37 13.26
C LYS A 350 -6.47 20.40 14.38
N PRO A 351 -7.02 20.05 15.57
CA PRO A 351 -7.18 21.00 16.65
C PRO A 351 -5.86 21.56 17.18
N ILE A 352 -4.76 20.78 17.07
CA ILE A 352 -3.42 21.23 17.48
C ILE A 352 -2.90 22.25 16.46
N MET A 353 -3.01 21.93 15.16
CA MET A 353 -2.54 22.77 14.07
C MET A 353 -3.25 24.12 13.98
N GLU A 354 -4.49 24.23 14.47
CA GLU A 354 -5.28 25.45 14.52
C GLU A 354 -4.95 26.34 15.74
N LYS A 355 -4.18 25.83 16.74
CA LYS A 355 -3.74 26.60 17.91
C LYS A 355 -2.66 27.62 17.52
N LYS A 356 -2.57 28.70 18.29
CA LYS A 356 -1.45 29.65 18.17
C LYS A 356 -0.15 28.98 18.62
N SER A 357 0.94 29.34 17.95
CA SER A 357 2.28 28.93 18.37
C SER A 357 2.54 29.35 19.82
N THR A 358 3.21 28.48 20.55
CA THR A 358 3.67 28.74 21.93
C THR A 358 4.88 29.70 21.95
N GLY A 359 5.55 29.89 20.80
CA GLY A 359 6.80 30.64 20.68
C GLY A 359 8.02 29.89 21.24
N LYS A 360 7.86 28.72 21.84
CA LYS A 360 8.96 27.93 22.40
C LYS A 360 9.87 27.42 21.29
N LYS A 361 11.18 27.54 21.52
CA LYS A 361 12.22 27.07 20.62
C LYS A 361 12.50 25.58 20.83
N VAL A 362 12.55 24.82 19.75
CA VAL A 362 12.82 23.37 19.75
C VAL A 362 14.02 23.08 18.87
N ALA A 363 15.05 22.46 19.43
CA ALA A 363 16.17 21.90 18.69
C ALA A 363 15.97 20.40 18.46
N PHE A 364 16.25 19.95 17.23
CA PHE A 364 16.23 18.53 16.85
C PHE A 364 17.60 18.15 16.27
N PHE A 365 18.33 17.23 16.92
CA PHE A 365 19.71 16.98 16.59
C PHE A 365 20.17 15.56 16.94
N ALA A 366 21.33 15.15 16.40
CA ALA A 366 22.13 14.01 16.84
C ALA A 366 23.58 14.41 17.01
N VAL A 367 24.32 13.70 17.85
CA VAL A 367 25.77 13.89 18.05
C VAL A 367 26.47 12.66 17.52
N SER A 368 27.24 12.81 16.43
CA SER A 368 28.04 11.74 15.83
C SER A 368 29.23 11.37 16.73
N SER A 369 29.81 10.19 16.51
CA SER A 369 30.96 9.69 17.28
C SER A 369 32.19 10.59 17.22
N ASP A 370 32.34 11.40 16.16
CA ASP A 370 33.41 12.40 15.99
C ASP A 370 33.09 13.76 16.65
N GLY A 371 31.95 13.88 17.35
CA GLY A 371 31.48 15.10 18.00
C GLY A 371 30.73 16.07 17.08
N THR A 372 30.60 15.78 15.78
CA THR A 372 29.83 16.61 14.85
C THR A 372 28.33 16.53 15.17
N ILE A 373 27.67 17.68 15.14
CA ILE A 373 26.22 17.77 15.31
C ILE A 373 25.52 17.63 13.96
N THR A 374 24.59 16.71 13.87
CA THR A 374 23.70 16.57 12.71
C THR A 374 22.33 17.15 13.07
N VAL A 375 21.85 18.13 12.31
CA VAL A 375 20.56 18.80 12.49
C VAL A 375 19.72 18.71 11.22
N ARG A 376 18.43 19.02 11.31
CA ARG A 376 17.54 19.07 10.13
C ARG A 376 17.64 20.41 9.43
N LYS A 377 17.44 20.41 8.09
CA LYS A 377 17.33 21.67 7.33
C LYS A 377 16.02 22.40 7.67
N PRO A 378 15.98 23.73 7.54
CA PRO A 378 14.80 24.53 7.90
C PRO A 378 13.48 24.12 7.24
N ASN A 379 13.54 23.63 6.00
CA ASN A 379 12.36 23.24 5.22
C ASN A 379 12.11 21.73 5.21
N ASP A 380 12.73 21.01 6.15
CA ASP A 380 12.52 19.57 6.29
C ASP A 380 11.20 19.26 7.02
N TYR A 381 10.66 18.07 6.77
CA TYR A 381 9.39 17.65 7.38
C TYR A 381 9.43 17.61 8.91
N VAL A 382 10.60 17.35 9.54
CA VAL A 382 10.73 17.38 11.01
C VAL A 382 10.58 18.79 11.54
N SER A 383 11.24 19.79 10.89
CA SER A 383 11.04 21.19 11.22
C SER A 383 9.59 21.64 11.05
N ALA A 384 8.92 21.13 10.02
CA ALA A 384 7.49 21.35 9.82
C ALA A 384 6.61 20.69 10.90
N MET A 385 6.93 19.45 11.35
CA MET A 385 6.22 18.81 12.49
C MET A 385 6.33 19.64 13.77
N ILE A 386 7.51 20.21 14.05
CA ILE A 386 7.72 21.10 15.19
C ILE A 386 6.78 22.30 15.09
N GLY A 387 6.67 22.90 13.89
CA GLY A 387 5.75 24.01 13.64
C GLY A 387 4.29 23.63 13.84
N LEU A 388 3.86 22.48 13.30
CA LEU A 388 2.49 21.96 13.45
C LEU A 388 2.14 21.66 14.92
N ALA A 389 3.12 21.24 15.73
CA ALA A 389 2.94 21.04 17.15
C ALA A 389 2.85 22.34 17.96
N GLY A 390 3.04 23.50 17.34
CA GLY A 390 3.00 24.81 17.98
C GLY A 390 4.35 25.30 18.51
N GLY A 391 5.46 24.66 18.15
CA GLY A 391 6.82 25.09 18.45
C GLY A 391 7.43 25.95 17.33
N THR A 392 8.63 26.42 17.57
CA THR A 392 9.48 27.07 16.58
C THR A 392 10.76 26.27 16.44
N TYR A 393 11.02 25.76 15.24
CA TYR A 393 12.31 25.10 14.98
C TYR A 393 13.42 26.15 15.09
N SER A 394 14.35 25.93 16.00
CA SER A 394 15.33 26.94 16.39
C SER A 394 16.27 27.36 15.26
N LEU A 395 16.64 26.42 14.38
CA LEU A 395 17.46 26.66 13.19
C LEU A 395 16.63 27.04 11.94
N GLY A 396 15.38 27.47 12.10
CA GLY A 396 14.47 27.80 10.99
C GLY A 396 14.98 28.89 10.04
N ASN A 397 15.85 29.77 10.51
CA ASN A 397 16.47 30.87 9.74
C ASN A 397 17.92 30.56 9.32
N TYR A 398 18.43 29.35 9.63
CA TYR A 398 19.79 29.00 9.27
C TYR A 398 19.88 28.73 7.77
N THR A 399 20.84 29.38 7.10
CA THR A 399 21.09 29.17 5.67
C THR A 399 22.21 28.18 5.49
N ASP A 400 21.87 27.02 4.91
CA ASP A 400 22.85 26.04 4.47
C ASP A 400 23.49 26.52 3.17
N GLU A 401 24.80 26.69 3.18
CA GLU A 401 25.57 27.05 1.97
C GLU A 401 25.68 25.88 1.00
N GLU A 402 25.52 24.65 1.48
CA GLU A 402 25.50 23.44 0.65
C GLU A 402 24.14 23.21 0.02
N LYS A 403 24.04 23.48 -1.28
CA LYS A 403 22.86 23.12 -2.10
C LYS A 403 22.80 21.63 -2.39
N ASN A 404 22.87 20.79 -1.34
CA ASN A 404 22.67 19.36 -1.52
C ASN A 404 21.20 18.96 -1.28
N ALA A 405 20.78 17.82 -1.84
CA ALA A 405 19.44 17.29 -1.70
C ALA A 405 19.16 16.67 -0.31
N LEU A 406 20.16 16.63 0.59
CA LEU A 406 20.01 16.02 1.91
C LEU A 406 19.10 16.88 2.79
N SER A 407 18.26 16.21 3.57
CA SER A 407 17.37 16.85 4.56
C SER A 407 18.06 17.22 5.86
N THR A 408 19.35 16.91 5.98
CA THR A 408 20.20 17.18 7.14
C THR A 408 21.38 18.04 6.76
N MET A 409 21.93 18.74 7.73
CA MET A 409 23.21 19.44 7.64
C MET A 409 24.06 19.14 8.87
N LYS A 410 25.37 19.30 8.73
CA LYS A 410 26.34 19.12 9.81
C LYS A 410 26.84 20.48 10.30
N MET A 411 27.06 20.58 11.61
CA MET A 411 27.63 21.78 12.21
C MET A 411 28.56 21.40 13.36
N GLN A 412 29.47 22.31 13.71
CA GLN A 412 30.36 22.12 14.86
C GLN A 412 29.59 22.36 16.17
N MET A 413 30.09 21.76 17.25
CA MET A 413 29.42 21.88 18.55
C MET A 413 29.35 23.33 19.04
N GLU A 414 30.36 24.14 18.75
CA GLU A 414 30.42 25.54 19.14
C GLU A 414 29.34 26.39 18.44
N ASP A 415 29.08 26.10 17.15
CA ASP A 415 28.02 26.76 16.39
C ASP A 415 26.64 26.35 16.90
N PHE A 416 26.46 25.05 17.17
CA PHE A 416 25.24 24.50 17.76
C PHE A 416 24.98 25.10 19.15
N TYR A 417 26.03 25.17 20.00
CA TYR A 417 25.94 25.78 21.30
C TYR A 417 25.48 27.23 21.23
N SER A 418 26.10 28.01 20.33
CA SER A 418 25.74 29.43 20.17
C SER A 418 24.31 29.63 19.67
N ALA A 419 23.81 28.74 18.84
CA ALA A 419 22.46 28.82 18.26
C ALA A 419 21.35 28.31 19.22
N GLU A 420 21.67 27.32 20.07
CA GLU A 420 20.67 26.49 20.74
C GLU A 420 20.74 26.52 22.27
N ILE A 421 21.68 27.26 22.86
CA ILE A 421 21.85 27.31 24.32
C ILE A 421 20.59 27.77 25.05
N ASP A 422 19.77 28.61 24.42
CA ASP A 422 18.50 29.14 24.92
C ASP A 422 17.25 28.37 24.41
N ALA A 423 17.43 27.22 23.74
CA ALA A 423 16.32 26.37 23.33
C ALA A 423 15.51 25.89 24.55
N ASP A 424 14.16 25.98 24.42
CA ASP A 424 13.25 25.56 25.49
C ASP A 424 13.16 24.03 25.58
N VAL A 425 13.29 23.34 24.45
CA VAL A 425 13.21 21.88 24.32
C VAL A 425 14.32 21.35 23.43
N LEU A 426 15.00 20.32 23.88
CA LEU A 426 15.95 19.54 23.08
C LEU A 426 15.36 18.17 22.73
N ILE A 427 15.39 17.80 21.46
CA ILE A 427 15.01 16.47 20.99
C ILE A 427 16.21 15.80 20.33
N TYR A 428 16.73 14.76 20.99
CA TYR A 428 17.82 13.93 20.45
C TYR A 428 17.25 12.91 19.46
N ASN A 429 17.86 12.84 18.28
CA ASN A 429 17.50 11.86 17.27
C ASN A 429 18.18 10.52 17.52
N GLY A 430 17.49 9.58 18.14
CA GLY A 430 17.99 8.26 18.50
C GLY A 430 18.23 7.31 17.33
N THR A 431 17.88 7.69 16.08
CA THR A 431 18.04 6.79 14.92
C THR A 431 19.46 6.77 14.35
N ILE A 432 20.29 7.74 14.66
CA ILE A 432 21.62 7.89 14.04
C ILE A 432 22.69 7.16 14.86
N GLU A 433 22.80 7.50 16.14
CA GLU A 433 23.85 6.99 17.03
C GLU A 433 23.28 6.18 18.22
N GLY A 434 22.03 5.70 18.08
CA GLY A 434 21.30 5.01 19.13
C GLY A 434 20.55 5.94 20.09
N GLU A 435 19.61 5.37 20.82
CA GLU A 435 18.79 6.09 21.79
C GLU A 435 19.63 6.47 23.02
N LEU A 436 19.39 7.65 23.58
CA LEU A 436 19.89 8.02 24.91
C LEU A 436 18.84 7.67 25.96
N THR A 437 19.29 7.30 27.14
CA THR A 437 18.44 6.93 28.28
C THR A 437 18.43 7.99 29.38
N SER A 438 19.44 8.86 29.41
CA SER A 438 19.58 9.89 30.44
C SER A 438 20.24 11.17 29.91
N ILE A 439 20.03 12.28 30.62
CA ILE A 439 20.72 13.56 30.38
C ILE A 439 22.23 13.41 30.56
N ASP A 440 22.66 12.59 31.51
CA ASP A 440 24.10 12.32 31.75
C ASP A 440 24.77 11.70 30.51
N GLU A 441 24.09 10.83 29.78
CA GLU A 441 24.61 10.26 28.52
C GLU A 441 24.79 11.34 27.44
N LEU A 442 23.87 12.31 27.34
CA LEU A 442 24.01 13.45 26.45
C LEU A 442 25.22 14.32 26.84
N VAL A 443 25.36 14.65 28.12
CA VAL A 443 26.48 15.45 28.65
C VAL A 443 27.80 14.73 28.47
N LYS A 444 27.86 13.40 28.54
CA LYS A 444 29.05 12.61 28.22
C LYS A 444 29.50 12.72 26.76
N LYS A 445 28.53 12.91 25.82
CA LYS A 445 28.89 13.13 24.40
C LYS A 445 29.61 14.46 24.20
N ASN A 446 29.20 15.51 24.91
CA ASN A 446 29.90 16.79 24.99
C ASN A 446 29.47 17.55 26.26
N SER A 447 30.43 17.97 27.07
CA SER A 447 30.16 18.64 28.35
C SER A 447 29.46 19.99 28.23
N LEU A 448 29.51 20.65 27.07
CA LEU A 448 28.80 21.91 26.81
C LEU A 448 27.28 21.76 26.94
N PHE A 449 26.74 20.56 26.73
CA PHE A 449 25.29 20.32 26.91
C PHE A 449 24.79 20.65 28.32
N ALA A 450 25.65 20.56 29.35
CA ALA A 450 25.28 20.90 30.73
C ALA A 450 24.84 22.37 30.89
N ASP A 451 25.26 23.26 29.99
CA ASP A 451 24.93 24.68 30.03
C ASP A 451 23.61 25.06 29.34
N PHE A 452 23.05 24.15 28.53
CA PHE A 452 21.80 24.40 27.82
C PHE A 452 20.62 24.63 28.78
N GLN A 453 19.73 25.59 28.44
CA GLN A 453 18.54 25.87 29.22
C GLN A 453 17.63 24.66 29.36
N ALA A 454 17.41 23.93 28.29
CA ALA A 454 16.56 22.73 28.28
C ALA A 454 17.16 21.60 29.17
N VAL A 455 18.47 21.44 29.22
CA VAL A 455 19.13 20.48 30.11
C VAL A 455 18.93 20.89 31.58
N LYS A 456 19.15 22.16 31.91
CA LYS A 456 18.96 22.68 33.27
C LYS A 456 17.50 22.57 33.75
N SER A 457 16.53 22.64 32.83
CA SER A 457 15.10 22.54 33.14
C SER A 457 14.52 21.13 32.96
N GLY A 458 15.35 20.14 32.55
CA GLY A 458 14.91 18.77 32.31
C GLY A 458 13.99 18.60 31.07
N GLN A 459 14.03 19.55 30.16
CA GLN A 459 13.23 19.52 28.93
C GLN A 459 14.02 18.89 27.77
N VAL A 460 14.51 17.69 27.98
CA VAL A 460 15.30 16.92 27.03
C VAL A 460 14.58 15.61 26.70
N TYR A 461 14.38 15.36 25.44
CA TYR A 461 13.66 14.20 24.90
C TYR A 461 14.50 13.47 23.87
N THR A 462 14.14 12.23 23.58
CA THR A 462 14.71 11.43 22.50
C THR A 462 13.63 10.81 21.66
N THR A 463 13.91 10.62 20.36
CA THR A 463 13.14 9.70 19.53
C THR A 463 13.65 8.29 19.73
N GLY A 464 12.78 7.29 19.48
CA GLY A 464 13.23 5.91 19.33
C GLY A 464 14.01 5.68 18.03
N SER A 465 14.71 4.57 17.93
CA SER A 465 15.40 4.12 16.71
C SER A 465 14.42 3.85 15.55
N ASN A 466 13.13 3.72 15.84
CA ASN A 466 12.04 3.52 14.89
C ASN A 466 11.61 4.78 14.11
N PHE A 467 12.09 5.96 14.48
CA PHE A 467 11.59 7.27 13.98
C PHE A 467 11.49 7.35 12.45
N TYR A 468 12.47 6.85 11.70
CA TYR A 468 12.46 6.91 10.24
C TYR A 468 11.68 5.78 9.57
N GLN A 469 11.38 4.71 10.29
CA GLN A 469 10.61 3.59 9.73
C GLN A 469 9.10 3.73 9.97
N GLN A 470 8.68 4.39 11.06
CA GLN A 470 7.28 4.52 11.43
C GLN A 470 6.67 5.83 10.94
N SER A 471 6.33 5.87 9.65
CA SER A 471 5.64 7.02 9.04
C SER A 471 4.27 7.28 9.67
N THR A 472 3.62 6.26 10.20
CA THR A 472 2.35 6.35 10.92
C THR A 472 2.47 7.08 12.26
N GLY A 473 3.67 7.18 12.83
CA GLY A 473 3.97 7.91 14.06
C GLY A 473 4.01 9.45 13.91
N THR A 474 3.84 9.99 12.68
CA THR A 474 3.87 11.44 12.42
C THR A 474 2.90 12.22 13.33
N CYS A 475 1.67 11.76 13.45
CA CYS A 475 0.66 12.42 14.29
C CYS A 475 0.93 12.25 15.79
N ASP A 476 1.48 11.11 16.19
CA ASP A 476 1.87 10.87 17.58
C ASP A 476 3.01 11.80 17.99
N PHE A 477 4.00 12.03 17.13
CA PHE A 477 5.06 13.02 17.37
C PHE A 477 4.49 14.44 17.56
N ILE A 478 3.55 14.85 16.69
CA ILE A 478 2.92 16.17 16.77
C ILE A 478 2.14 16.34 18.10
N GLU A 479 1.39 15.31 18.50
CA GLU A 479 0.63 15.32 19.76
C GLU A 479 1.57 15.36 20.98
N ASP A 480 2.59 14.49 21.01
CA ASP A 480 3.56 14.45 22.11
C ASP A 480 4.27 15.79 22.27
N LEU A 481 4.77 16.34 21.16
CA LEU A 481 5.45 17.63 21.20
C LEU A 481 4.52 18.78 21.59
N ASN A 482 3.25 18.77 21.15
CA ASN A 482 2.28 19.77 21.59
C ASN A 482 2.04 19.71 23.10
N GLN A 483 1.92 18.50 23.69
CA GLN A 483 1.81 18.33 25.14
C GLN A 483 3.04 18.90 25.88
N ILE A 484 4.24 18.61 25.37
CA ILE A 484 5.50 19.13 25.92
C ILE A 484 5.53 20.67 25.88
N LEU A 485 5.15 21.24 24.75
CA LEU A 485 5.20 22.67 24.55
C LEU A 485 4.17 23.44 25.36
N THR A 486 2.97 22.90 25.51
CA THR A 486 1.87 23.57 26.24
C THR A 486 1.89 23.26 27.72
N GLY A 487 2.47 22.12 28.12
CA GLY A 487 2.31 21.57 29.47
C GLY A 487 0.90 20.99 29.71
N GLU A 488 0.08 20.86 28.65
CA GLU A 488 -1.25 20.27 28.70
C GLU A 488 -1.13 18.78 28.39
N GLY A 489 -1.77 17.92 29.18
CA GLY A 489 -1.74 16.47 29.00
C GLY A 489 -1.35 15.75 30.29
N ASP A 490 -1.28 14.43 30.25
CA ASP A 490 -0.95 13.56 31.38
C ASP A 490 0.54 13.20 31.48
N GLY A 491 1.36 13.72 30.57
CA GLY A 491 2.80 13.42 30.48
C GLY A 491 3.09 12.03 29.90
N THR A 492 2.09 11.37 29.31
CA THR A 492 2.28 10.11 28.59
C THR A 492 2.57 10.40 27.12
N TYR A 493 3.77 10.03 26.67
CA TYR A 493 4.20 10.22 25.29
C TYR A 493 4.24 8.88 24.58
N ARG A 494 3.81 8.86 23.32
CA ARG A 494 3.76 7.64 22.49
C ARG A 494 5.01 7.47 21.64
N PHE A 495 5.58 8.59 21.22
CA PHE A 495 6.66 8.63 20.24
C PHE A 495 7.94 9.27 20.78
N LEU A 496 7.82 10.28 21.63
CA LEU A 496 8.93 10.92 22.32
C LEU A 496 9.14 10.29 23.70
N LYS A 497 10.39 10.24 24.17
CA LYS A 497 10.75 9.78 25.52
C LYS A 497 11.52 10.87 26.22
N GLN A 498 11.12 11.25 27.43
CA GLN A 498 11.86 12.22 28.23
C GLN A 498 13.10 11.55 28.81
N LEU A 499 14.27 12.21 28.70
CA LEU A 499 15.50 11.79 29.35
C LEU A 499 15.49 12.19 30.82
N GLN A 500 15.93 11.28 31.71
CA GLN A 500 15.99 11.51 33.16
C GLN A 500 17.41 11.83 33.64
#